data_988db419189b3308437e6ac24849a6a5
#
_entry.id   988db419189b3308437e6ac24849a6a5
#
_cell.length_a   1.000
_cell.length_b   1.000
_cell.length_c   1.000
_cell.angle_alpha   90.00
_cell.angle_beta   90.00
_cell.angle_gamma   90.00
#
_symmetry.space_group_name_H-M   'P 1'
#
loop_
_entity.id
_entity.type
_entity.pdbx_description
1 polymer ?
#
loop_
_entity_poly.entity_id
_entity_poly.type
_entity_poly.pdbx_seq_one_letter_code
_entity_poly.pdbx_strand_id
1 'polypeptide(L)'
;MEIQRESMDYDVVIVGAGPAGLATSIKLKQTNPDLNICILEKGSEVGAHILSGNVFETRALDELIPDWKEKNSPIKLKVKKEKFLFLGKEKSFSWPTWLLPSVQQNHKNYIISLANLCRWLATQAEDLGVEIFPGFAATKIIYDDENKVIGVQTGDMGIDKAGNNKDSFEPGLNIFAKVTVFSEGCRGHLGKEIISKFNLDSGKSPQQYGIGFKEIWEIPEEQH
;
A
#
# COMPACT_ATOMS: atom_id res chain seq x y z
N MET A 1 -6.52 20.67 -28.84
CA MET A 1 -6.42 21.64 -27.73
C MET A 1 -5.83 20.90 -26.54
N GLU A 2 -4.83 21.48 -25.91
CA GLU A 2 -4.27 20.92 -24.68
C GLU A 2 -5.28 21.16 -23.55
N ILE A 3 -5.61 20.13 -22.80
CA ILE A 3 -6.58 20.23 -21.70
C ILE A 3 -5.89 21.01 -20.57
N GLN A 4 -6.45 22.17 -20.21
CA GLN A 4 -5.98 22.91 -19.04
C GLN A 4 -6.33 22.11 -17.78
N ARG A 5 -5.32 21.85 -16.91
CA ARG A 5 -5.45 21.08 -15.69
C ARG A 5 -5.18 21.97 -14.49
N GLU A 6 -5.96 21.82 -13.46
CA GLU A 6 -5.65 22.41 -12.15
C GLU A 6 -4.40 21.77 -11.57
N SER A 7 -3.72 22.49 -10.69
CA SER A 7 -2.51 22.01 -10.03
C SER A 7 -2.53 22.27 -8.54
N MET A 8 -1.83 21.39 -7.81
CA MET A 8 -1.58 21.50 -6.37
C MET A 8 -0.09 21.29 -6.11
N ASP A 9 0.43 21.97 -5.09
CA ASP A 9 1.84 21.92 -4.71
C ASP A 9 2.02 21.32 -3.31
N TYR A 10 2.94 20.38 -3.18
CA TYR A 10 3.29 19.71 -1.94
C TYR A 10 4.81 19.63 -1.73
N ASP A 11 5.24 19.37 -0.51
CA ASP A 11 6.64 18.99 -0.27
C ASP A 11 6.88 17.55 -0.72
N VAL A 12 5.93 16.67 -0.43
CA VAL A 12 6.01 15.24 -0.77
C VAL A 12 4.68 14.75 -1.31
N VAL A 13 4.71 14.11 -2.47
CA VAL A 13 3.59 13.30 -2.98
C VAL A 13 3.94 11.82 -2.89
N ILE A 14 3.02 11.03 -2.35
CA ILE A 14 3.17 9.58 -2.21
C ILE A 14 2.11 8.89 -3.07
N VAL A 15 2.54 8.03 -3.96
CA VAL A 15 1.66 7.26 -4.83
C VAL A 15 1.40 5.89 -4.21
N GLY A 16 0.17 5.68 -3.72
CA GLY A 16 -0.29 4.46 -3.08
C GLY A 16 -0.42 4.56 -1.56
N ALA A 17 -1.65 4.38 -1.04
CA ALA A 17 -2.00 4.32 0.38
C ALA A 17 -1.93 2.89 0.94
N GLY A 18 -0.95 2.11 0.50
CA GLY A 18 -0.59 0.85 1.11
C GLY A 18 0.24 1.02 2.39
N PRO A 19 0.62 -0.09 3.05
CA PRO A 19 1.42 -0.02 4.29
C PRO A 19 2.68 0.81 4.15
N ALA A 20 3.37 0.72 3.01
CA ALA A 20 4.62 1.44 2.76
C ALA A 20 4.40 2.95 2.66
N GLY A 21 3.41 3.39 1.86
CA GLY A 21 3.10 4.81 1.69
C GLY A 21 2.62 5.46 2.98
N LEU A 22 1.71 4.79 3.70
CA LEU A 22 1.20 5.26 4.98
C LEU A 22 2.29 5.33 6.05
N ALA A 23 3.12 4.30 6.17
CA ALA A 23 4.24 4.33 7.12
C ALA A 23 5.25 5.43 6.80
N THR A 24 5.52 5.66 5.51
CA THR A 24 6.41 6.75 5.05
C THR A 24 5.84 8.11 5.44
N SER A 25 4.56 8.38 5.17
CA SER A 25 3.93 9.66 5.49
C SER A 25 3.92 9.93 6.99
N ILE A 26 3.55 8.93 7.81
CA ILE A 26 3.56 9.04 9.27
C ILE A 26 4.98 9.36 9.77
N LYS A 27 5.99 8.62 9.28
CA LYS A 27 7.37 8.83 9.71
C LYS A 27 7.90 10.20 9.31
N LEU A 28 7.58 10.68 8.12
CA LEU A 28 7.94 12.01 7.65
C LEU A 28 7.33 13.09 8.54
N LYS A 29 6.05 13.00 8.85
CA LYS A 29 5.35 13.96 9.73
C LYS A 29 5.86 13.91 11.17
N GLN A 30 6.24 12.73 11.68
CA GLN A 30 6.88 12.59 12.99
C GLN A 30 8.27 13.25 13.04
N THR A 31 8.98 13.26 11.91
CA THR A 31 10.34 13.83 11.81
C THR A 31 10.30 15.33 11.54
N ASN A 32 9.36 15.76 10.70
CA ASN A 32 9.14 17.17 10.37
C ASN A 32 7.64 17.42 10.21
N PRO A 33 6.96 17.95 11.25
CA PRO A 33 5.52 18.22 11.23
C PRO A 33 5.07 19.27 10.20
N ASP A 34 5.97 20.14 9.76
CA ASP A 34 5.66 21.24 8.84
C ASP A 34 5.57 20.80 7.37
N LEU A 35 6.01 19.57 7.04
CA LEU A 35 5.93 19.07 5.68
C LEU A 35 4.48 19.00 5.20
N ASN A 36 4.22 19.55 4.01
CA ASN A 36 2.97 19.38 3.31
C ASN A 36 3.03 18.06 2.49
N ILE A 37 2.23 17.06 2.88
CA ILE A 37 2.30 15.72 2.32
C ILE A 37 0.92 15.29 1.83
N CYS A 38 0.85 14.81 0.57
CA CYS A 38 -0.35 14.13 0.10
C CYS A 38 -0.07 12.68 -0.32
N ILE A 39 -1.10 11.85 -0.23
CA ILE A 39 -1.11 10.47 -0.71
C ILE A 39 -2.21 10.32 -1.75
N LEU A 40 -1.86 9.82 -2.93
CA LEU A 40 -2.82 9.46 -3.97
C LEU A 40 -3.11 7.96 -3.90
N GLU A 41 -4.38 7.58 -3.82
CA GLU A 41 -4.81 6.17 -3.80
C GLU A 41 -5.81 5.92 -4.93
N LYS A 42 -5.53 4.91 -5.76
CA LYS A 42 -6.41 4.55 -6.89
C LYS A 42 -7.72 3.90 -6.48
N GLY A 43 -7.73 3.24 -5.33
CA GLY A 43 -8.93 2.63 -4.76
C GLY A 43 -9.91 3.69 -4.29
N SER A 44 -11.21 3.40 -4.35
CA SER A 44 -12.27 4.28 -3.85
C SER A 44 -12.18 4.56 -2.35
N GLU A 45 -11.45 3.73 -1.63
CA GLU A 45 -11.07 3.90 -0.22
C GLU A 45 -9.73 3.24 0.04
N VAL A 46 -9.05 3.64 1.11
CA VAL A 46 -7.80 3.01 1.54
C VAL A 46 -8.06 1.55 1.91
N GLY A 47 -7.26 0.64 1.35
CA GLY A 47 -7.38 -0.78 1.61
C GLY A 47 -8.31 -1.54 0.68
N ALA A 48 -9.06 -0.89 -0.23
CA ALA A 48 -10.00 -1.55 -1.14
C ALA A 48 -9.35 -2.61 -2.03
N HIS A 49 -8.10 -2.39 -2.45
CA HIS A 49 -7.36 -3.30 -3.32
C HIS A 49 -6.38 -4.21 -2.57
N ILE A 50 -6.41 -4.20 -1.25
CA ILE A 50 -5.48 -5.00 -0.44
C ILE A 50 -6.07 -6.37 -0.16
N LEU A 51 -5.34 -7.42 -0.51
CA LEU A 51 -5.69 -8.79 -0.16
C LEU A 51 -5.57 -8.96 1.37
N SER A 52 -6.69 -9.23 2.02
CA SER A 52 -6.80 -9.29 3.48
C SER A 52 -6.52 -10.69 4.04
N GLY A 53 -6.25 -10.74 5.36
CA GLY A 53 -5.94 -11.98 6.10
C GLY A 53 -4.45 -12.34 6.04
N ASN A 54 -3.68 -11.78 6.95
CA ASN A 54 -2.23 -11.97 7.05
C ASN A 54 -1.85 -12.42 8.45
N VAL A 55 -0.71 -13.11 8.56
CA VAL A 55 0.06 -13.13 9.79
C VAL A 55 0.98 -11.92 9.79
N PHE A 56 0.95 -11.15 10.86
CA PHE A 56 1.61 -9.86 10.98
C PHE A 56 2.58 -9.83 12.15
N GLU A 57 3.84 -9.51 11.89
CA GLU A 57 4.85 -9.22 12.88
C GLU A 57 4.84 -7.73 13.22
N THR A 58 4.70 -7.38 14.50
CA THR A 58 4.47 -5.98 14.92
C THR A 58 5.72 -5.13 15.00
N ARG A 59 6.92 -5.66 14.85
CA ARG A 59 8.18 -4.94 15.04
C ARG A 59 8.23 -3.58 14.36
N ALA A 60 7.90 -3.51 13.07
CA ALA A 60 7.90 -2.25 12.34
C ALA A 60 6.84 -1.26 12.86
N LEU A 61 5.70 -1.77 13.31
CA LEU A 61 4.65 -0.95 13.90
C LEU A 61 5.03 -0.48 15.32
N ASP A 62 5.69 -1.34 16.11
CA ASP A 62 6.20 -0.99 17.44
C ASP A 62 7.23 0.16 17.35
N GLU A 63 8.00 0.21 16.27
CA GLU A 63 8.96 1.31 16.00
C GLU A 63 8.26 2.57 15.48
N LEU A 64 7.23 2.44 14.64
CA LEU A 64 6.56 3.57 14.00
C LEU A 64 5.55 4.24 14.95
N ILE A 65 4.74 3.46 15.65
CA ILE A 65 3.68 3.91 16.58
C ILE A 65 3.76 3.05 17.84
N PRO A 66 4.67 3.35 18.79
CA PRO A 66 4.89 2.51 19.97
C PRO A 66 3.65 2.28 20.82
N ASP A 67 2.73 3.24 20.83
CA ASP A 67 1.47 3.25 21.57
C ASP A 67 0.26 2.70 20.76
N TRP A 68 0.49 1.94 19.68
CA TRP A 68 -0.56 1.45 18.79
C TRP A 68 -1.64 0.60 19.51
N LYS A 69 -1.27 -0.07 20.61
CA LYS A 69 -2.21 -0.86 21.41
C LYS A 69 -3.26 0.00 22.12
N GLU A 70 -2.87 1.21 22.51
CA GLU A 70 -3.71 2.19 23.21
C GLU A 70 -4.57 3.00 22.22
N LYS A 71 -4.17 3.06 20.95
CA LYS A 71 -4.84 3.80 19.88
C LYS A 71 -5.92 3.02 19.13
N ASN A 72 -6.58 2.09 19.81
CA ASN A 72 -7.67 1.29 19.25
C ASN A 72 -7.34 0.62 17.90
N SER A 73 -6.12 0.12 17.74
CA SER A 73 -5.70 -0.56 16.51
C SER A 73 -6.53 -1.82 16.22
N PRO A 74 -6.67 -2.24 14.95
CA PRO A 74 -7.40 -3.44 14.58
C PRO A 74 -6.64 -4.74 14.90
N ILE A 75 -5.43 -4.66 15.48
CA ILE A 75 -4.56 -5.79 15.76
C ILE A 75 -4.92 -6.37 17.13
N LYS A 76 -5.80 -7.37 17.18
CA LYS A 76 -6.32 -7.94 18.44
C LYS A 76 -6.05 -9.44 18.60
N LEU A 77 -5.99 -10.18 17.50
CA LEU A 77 -5.96 -11.64 17.51
C LEU A 77 -4.53 -12.17 17.41
N LYS A 78 -3.95 -12.62 18.50
CA LYS A 78 -2.65 -13.32 18.51
C LYS A 78 -2.76 -14.71 17.90
N VAL A 79 -1.71 -15.15 17.22
CA VAL A 79 -1.56 -16.55 16.79
C VAL A 79 -1.52 -17.44 18.02
N LYS A 80 -2.52 -18.30 18.18
CA LYS A 80 -2.64 -19.25 19.31
C LYS A 80 -2.04 -20.61 18.99
N LYS A 81 -2.19 -21.06 17.73
CA LYS A 81 -1.70 -22.35 17.27
C LYS A 81 -1.18 -22.21 15.84
N GLU A 82 -0.10 -22.90 15.54
CA GLU A 82 0.43 -23.05 14.19
C GLU A 82 0.78 -24.51 13.93
N LYS A 83 0.70 -24.93 12.70
CA LYS A 83 1.11 -26.25 12.25
C LYS A 83 1.94 -26.12 10.99
N PHE A 84 3.05 -26.84 10.95
CA PHE A 84 3.82 -27.02 9.74
C PHE A 84 3.60 -28.45 9.24
N LEU A 85 3.05 -28.58 8.03
CA LEU A 85 2.61 -29.86 7.49
C LEU A 85 3.33 -30.18 6.19
N PHE A 86 3.88 -31.39 6.10
CA PHE A 86 4.24 -31.99 4.82
C PHE A 86 3.06 -32.76 4.31
N LEU A 87 2.57 -32.41 3.13
CA LEU A 87 1.38 -33.00 2.51
C LEU A 87 1.80 -34.03 1.47
N GLY A 88 1.35 -35.28 1.63
CA GLY A 88 1.40 -36.31 0.60
C GLY A 88 0.02 -36.46 -0.08
N LYS A 89 -0.12 -37.40 -0.99
CA LYS A 89 -1.39 -37.62 -1.72
C LYS A 89 -2.56 -38.01 -0.79
N GLU A 90 -2.30 -38.79 0.25
CA GLU A 90 -3.34 -39.31 1.15
C GLU A 90 -3.07 -39.06 2.64
N LYS A 91 -1.87 -38.60 2.97
CA LYS A 91 -1.43 -38.43 4.36
C LYS A 91 -0.69 -37.11 4.54
N SER A 92 -0.74 -36.58 5.74
CA SER A 92 0.10 -35.45 6.15
C SER A 92 1.00 -35.83 7.31
N PHE A 93 2.19 -35.25 7.34
CA PHE A 93 3.11 -35.35 8.47
C PHE A 93 3.30 -33.95 9.09
N SER A 94 3.10 -33.87 10.40
CA SER A 94 3.30 -32.60 11.13
C SER A 94 4.73 -32.51 11.65
N TRP A 95 5.42 -31.43 11.26
CA TRP A 95 6.73 -31.12 11.81
C TRP A 95 6.60 -30.25 13.06
N PRO A 96 7.40 -30.51 14.12
CA PRO A 96 7.39 -29.68 15.33
C PRO A 96 7.80 -28.24 15.01
N THR A 97 6.93 -27.27 15.30
CA THR A 97 7.15 -25.85 14.92
C THR A 97 8.35 -25.25 15.67
N TRP A 98 8.67 -25.72 16.86
CA TRP A 98 9.83 -25.27 17.66
C TRP A 98 11.18 -25.62 17.03
N LEU A 99 11.23 -26.59 16.10
CA LEU A 99 12.43 -26.95 15.32
C LEU A 99 12.59 -26.10 14.05
N LEU A 100 11.60 -25.26 13.71
CA LEU A 100 11.68 -24.38 12.58
C LEU A 100 12.60 -23.17 12.87
N PRO A 101 13.27 -22.59 11.85
CA PRO A 101 13.93 -21.32 12.01
C PRO A 101 13.00 -20.25 12.57
N SER A 102 13.51 -19.33 13.37
CA SER A 102 12.71 -18.30 14.05
C SER A 102 11.84 -17.46 13.08
N VAL A 103 12.34 -17.24 11.86
CA VAL A 103 11.61 -16.52 10.79
C VAL A 103 10.36 -17.24 10.28
N GLN A 104 10.22 -18.53 10.57
CA GLN A 104 9.05 -19.34 10.22
C GLN A 104 8.10 -19.57 11.40
N GLN A 105 8.47 -19.09 12.60
CA GLN A 105 7.65 -19.23 13.81
C GLN A 105 6.75 -18.02 13.98
N ASN A 106 5.44 -18.27 14.19
CA ASN A 106 4.43 -17.21 14.25
C ASN A 106 3.81 -16.99 15.63
N HIS A 107 4.27 -17.69 16.66
CA HIS A 107 3.67 -17.65 18.00
C HIS A 107 3.65 -16.27 18.68
N LYS A 108 4.44 -15.30 18.20
CA LYS A 108 4.46 -13.91 18.66
C LYS A 108 3.65 -12.95 17.77
N ASN A 109 3.21 -13.43 16.63
CA ASN A 109 2.58 -12.64 15.59
C ASN A 109 1.05 -12.54 15.80
N TYR A 110 0.41 -11.73 14.98
CA TYR A 110 -1.04 -11.51 15.01
C TYR A 110 -1.65 -11.93 13.67
N ILE A 111 -2.90 -12.36 13.72
CA ILE A 111 -3.74 -12.57 12.53
C ILE A 111 -4.53 -11.29 12.33
N ILE A 112 -4.38 -10.68 11.16
CA ILE A 112 -4.99 -9.38 10.87
C ILE A 112 -5.67 -9.34 9.50
N SER A 113 -6.55 -8.36 9.34
CA SER A 113 -6.93 -7.82 8.04
C SER A 113 -5.97 -6.67 7.69
N LEU A 114 -5.14 -6.84 6.66
CA LEU A 114 -4.21 -5.81 6.24
C LEU A 114 -4.96 -4.56 5.71
N ALA A 115 -6.13 -4.75 5.09
CA ALA A 115 -6.99 -3.64 4.68
C ALA A 115 -7.42 -2.78 5.88
N ASN A 116 -7.86 -3.42 6.98
CA ASN A 116 -8.24 -2.72 8.20
C ASN A 116 -7.04 -2.02 8.85
N LEU A 117 -5.86 -2.63 8.81
CA LEU A 117 -4.65 -1.99 9.30
C LEU A 117 -4.33 -0.74 8.47
N CYS A 118 -4.44 -0.79 7.15
CA CYS A 118 -4.20 0.38 6.30
C CYS A 118 -5.22 1.50 6.56
N ARG A 119 -6.51 1.18 6.74
CA ARG A 119 -7.51 2.20 7.12
C ARG A 119 -7.17 2.87 8.45
N TRP A 120 -6.75 2.08 9.44
CA TRP A 120 -6.32 2.63 10.71
C TRP A 120 -5.05 3.48 10.60
N LEU A 121 -4.06 3.04 9.81
CA LEU A 121 -2.85 3.82 9.54
C LEU A 121 -3.18 5.12 8.79
N ALA A 122 -4.17 5.10 7.89
CA ALA A 122 -4.64 6.30 7.20
C ALA A 122 -5.17 7.33 8.20
N THR A 123 -6.02 6.91 9.16
CA THR A 123 -6.47 7.79 10.24
C THR A 123 -5.29 8.36 11.04
N GLN A 124 -4.27 7.55 11.36
CA GLN A 124 -3.08 8.03 12.07
C GLN A 124 -2.27 9.05 11.23
N ALA A 125 -2.23 8.89 9.91
CA ALA A 125 -1.56 9.83 9.00
C ALA A 125 -2.36 11.14 8.89
N GLU A 126 -3.69 11.07 8.76
CA GLU A 126 -4.60 12.22 8.71
C GLU A 126 -4.56 13.03 10.01
N ASP A 127 -4.50 12.38 11.17
CA ASP A 127 -4.34 13.01 12.48
C ASP A 127 -3.01 13.82 12.59
N LEU A 128 -2.00 13.46 11.81
CA LEU A 128 -0.74 14.18 11.68
C LEU A 128 -0.76 15.26 10.58
N GLY A 129 -1.89 15.45 9.91
CA GLY A 129 -2.06 16.43 8.84
C GLY A 129 -1.53 15.97 7.48
N VAL A 130 -1.60 14.68 7.18
CA VAL A 130 -1.40 14.15 5.82
C VAL A 130 -2.71 14.20 5.07
N GLU A 131 -2.72 14.71 3.85
CA GLU A 131 -3.88 14.69 2.98
C GLU A 131 -3.92 13.38 2.19
N ILE A 132 -5.02 12.63 2.26
CA ILE A 132 -5.19 11.37 1.54
C ILE A 132 -6.33 11.53 0.53
N PHE A 133 -6.05 11.21 -0.74
CA PHE A 133 -7.01 11.32 -1.85
C PHE A 133 -7.37 9.93 -2.39
N PRO A 134 -8.37 9.23 -1.82
CA PRO A 134 -8.91 8.01 -2.37
C PRO A 134 -9.67 8.27 -3.68
N GLY A 135 -9.59 7.34 -4.64
CA GLY A 135 -10.19 7.49 -5.97
C GLY A 135 -9.32 8.23 -6.99
N PHE A 136 -8.21 8.83 -6.55
CA PHE A 136 -7.30 9.57 -7.43
C PHE A 136 -6.10 8.71 -7.81
N ALA A 137 -6.15 8.08 -8.97
CA ALA A 137 -5.05 7.29 -9.50
C ALA A 137 -4.00 8.21 -10.16
N ALA A 138 -2.75 8.16 -9.70
CA ALA A 138 -1.64 8.75 -10.44
C ALA A 138 -1.42 7.94 -11.73
N THR A 139 -1.50 8.58 -12.89
CA THR A 139 -1.45 7.92 -14.21
C THR A 139 -0.26 8.31 -15.05
N LYS A 140 0.39 9.45 -14.75
CA LYS A 140 1.53 9.96 -15.49
C LYS A 140 2.53 10.61 -14.54
N ILE A 141 3.82 10.48 -14.84
CA ILE A 141 4.88 11.18 -14.14
C ILE A 141 5.16 12.51 -14.86
N ILE A 142 5.33 13.56 -14.08
CA ILE A 142 5.69 14.88 -14.60
C ILE A 142 7.20 15.06 -14.40
N TYR A 143 7.87 15.41 -15.49
CA TYR A 143 9.31 15.68 -15.54
C TYR A 143 9.55 17.14 -15.90
N ASP A 144 10.65 17.70 -15.40
CA ASP A 144 11.18 18.96 -15.90
C ASP A 144 12.04 18.76 -17.17
N ASP A 145 12.57 19.86 -17.69
CA ASP A 145 13.43 19.86 -18.90
C ASP A 145 14.75 19.09 -18.71
N GLU A 146 15.17 18.89 -17.46
CA GLU A 146 16.35 18.10 -17.08
C GLU A 146 16.03 16.62 -16.83
N ASN A 147 14.79 16.17 -17.10
CA ASN A 147 14.26 14.84 -16.80
C ASN A 147 14.20 14.49 -15.30
N LYS A 148 14.18 15.48 -14.40
CA LYS A 148 13.93 15.26 -13.00
C LYS A 148 12.43 15.09 -12.76
N VAL A 149 12.03 14.19 -11.89
CA VAL A 149 10.62 14.04 -11.47
C VAL A 149 10.24 15.24 -10.62
N ILE A 150 9.20 15.95 -11.03
CA ILE A 150 8.67 17.13 -10.32
C ILE A 150 7.24 16.93 -9.84
N GLY A 151 6.66 15.75 -10.07
CA GLY A 151 5.32 15.43 -9.61
C GLY A 151 4.67 14.32 -10.41
N VAL A 152 3.36 14.20 -10.26
CA VAL A 152 2.51 13.23 -10.96
C VAL A 152 1.21 13.89 -11.41
N GLN A 153 0.62 13.35 -12.46
CA GLN A 153 -0.72 13.71 -12.92
C GLN A 153 -1.70 12.61 -12.56
N THR A 154 -2.87 12.99 -12.05
CA THR A 154 -3.96 12.04 -11.83
C THR A 154 -4.71 11.74 -13.13
N GLY A 155 -5.42 10.62 -13.15
CA GLY A 155 -6.23 10.22 -14.30
C GLY A 155 -7.45 11.11 -14.51
N ASP A 156 -7.87 11.26 -15.76
CA ASP A 156 -9.11 11.93 -16.09
C ASP A 156 -10.31 11.08 -15.67
N MET A 157 -11.38 11.71 -15.18
CA MET A 157 -12.61 11.06 -14.77
C MET A 157 -13.70 11.25 -15.86
N GLY A 158 -14.77 10.44 -15.77
CA GLY A 158 -15.88 10.56 -16.71
C GLY A 158 -15.57 10.16 -18.15
N ILE A 159 -14.64 9.21 -18.36
CA ILE A 159 -14.34 8.62 -19.67
C ILE A 159 -15.10 7.29 -19.81
N ASP A 160 -15.71 7.04 -20.98
CA ASP A 160 -16.36 5.77 -21.27
C ASP A 160 -15.35 4.67 -21.70
N LYS A 161 -15.85 3.44 -21.89
CA LYS A 161 -15.00 2.30 -22.29
C LYS A 161 -14.39 2.45 -23.70
N ALA A 162 -14.94 3.32 -24.53
CA ALA A 162 -14.46 3.62 -25.87
C ALA A 162 -13.45 4.79 -25.90
N GLY A 163 -13.23 5.44 -24.74
CA GLY A 163 -12.32 6.56 -24.60
C GLY A 163 -12.96 7.94 -24.87
N ASN A 164 -14.30 8.03 -24.96
CA ASN A 164 -14.99 9.29 -25.16
C ASN A 164 -15.35 9.95 -23.82
N ASN A 165 -15.30 11.27 -23.80
CA ASN A 165 -15.72 12.03 -22.64
C ASN A 165 -17.25 11.95 -22.47
N LYS A 166 -17.68 11.66 -21.25
CA LYS A 166 -19.08 11.76 -20.82
C LYS A 166 -19.41 13.19 -20.38
N ASP A 167 -20.68 13.47 -20.11
CA ASP A 167 -21.11 14.76 -19.56
C ASP A 167 -20.47 15.06 -18.19
N SER A 168 -20.05 14.01 -17.46
CA SER A 168 -19.33 14.09 -16.19
C SER A 168 -17.81 14.06 -16.35
N PHE A 169 -17.29 14.47 -17.50
CA PHE A 169 -15.85 14.50 -17.72
C PHE A 169 -15.19 15.58 -16.86
N GLU A 170 -14.19 15.15 -16.10
CA GLU A 170 -13.32 16.05 -15.31
C GLU A 170 -11.86 15.71 -15.62
N PRO A 171 -11.05 16.69 -16.02
CA PRO A 171 -9.62 16.47 -16.25
C PRO A 171 -8.92 16.17 -14.93
N GLY A 172 -7.95 15.26 -14.97
CA GLY A 172 -7.09 14.99 -13.83
C GLY A 172 -6.24 16.20 -13.45
N LEU A 173 -5.75 16.19 -12.22
CA LEU A 173 -4.94 17.25 -11.62
C LEU A 173 -3.45 17.00 -11.83
N ASN A 174 -2.67 18.07 -11.89
CA ASN A 174 -1.21 18.01 -11.77
C ASN A 174 -0.83 18.21 -10.30
N ILE A 175 -0.17 17.23 -9.72
CA ILE A 175 0.33 17.31 -8.34
C ILE A 175 1.84 17.49 -8.40
N PHE A 176 2.31 18.70 -8.14
CA PHE A 176 3.72 19.00 -8.08
C PHE A 176 4.27 18.76 -6.67
N ALA A 177 5.51 18.26 -6.60
CA ALA A 177 6.16 18.05 -5.32
C ALA A 177 7.69 18.10 -5.44
N LYS A 178 8.35 18.49 -4.35
CA LYS A 178 9.81 18.45 -4.25
C LYS A 178 10.34 17.01 -4.26
N VAL A 179 9.55 16.07 -3.70
CA VAL A 179 9.85 14.64 -3.66
C VAL A 179 8.62 13.82 -4.02
N THR A 180 8.78 12.84 -4.91
CA THR A 180 7.74 11.87 -5.26
C THR A 180 8.14 10.49 -4.77
N VAL A 181 7.28 9.85 -3.97
CA VAL A 181 7.49 8.49 -3.45
C VAL A 181 6.55 7.52 -4.14
N PHE A 182 7.10 6.53 -4.83
CA PHE A 182 6.32 5.49 -5.50
C PHE A 182 6.13 4.28 -4.58
N SER A 183 4.95 4.12 -4.02
CA SER A 183 4.56 3.05 -3.07
C SER A 183 3.45 2.16 -3.63
N GLU A 184 3.47 1.93 -4.95
CA GLU A 184 2.42 1.24 -5.72
C GLU A 184 2.43 -0.29 -5.56
N GLY A 185 3.29 -0.82 -4.70
CA GLY A 185 3.48 -2.26 -4.53
C GLY A 185 4.33 -2.90 -5.64
N CYS A 186 4.36 -4.23 -5.66
CA CYS A 186 5.27 -4.99 -6.53
C CYS A 186 4.99 -4.86 -8.04
N ARG A 187 3.84 -4.35 -8.43
CA ARG A 187 3.42 -4.20 -9.84
C ARG A 187 2.87 -2.82 -10.18
N GLY A 188 3.39 -1.79 -9.53
CA GLY A 188 3.06 -0.40 -9.85
C GLY A 188 3.37 -0.06 -11.30
N HIS A 189 2.48 0.69 -11.97
CA HIS A 189 2.70 1.03 -13.38
C HIS A 189 3.68 2.19 -13.55
N LEU A 190 3.61 3.22 -12.70
CA LEU A 190 4.58 4.33 -12.71
C LEU A 190 5.95 3.87 -12.21
N GLY A 191 5.99 2.95 -11.23
CA GLY A 191 7.22 2.33 -10.79
C GLY A 191 7.97 1.62 -11.91
N LYS A 192 7.26 0.96 -12.83
CA LYS A 192 7.89 0.33 -14.02
C LYS A 192 8.47 1.37 -14.98
N GLU A 193 7.76 2.49 -15.18
CA GLU A 193 8.26 3.60 -16.01
C GLU A 193 9.55 4.17 -15.44
N ILE A 194 9.59 4.48 -14.14
CA ILE A 194 10.77 5.00 -13.44
C ILE A 194 11.94 4.01 -13.53
N ILE A 195 11.70 2.74 -13.24
CA ILE A 195 12.74 1.70 -13.30
C ILE A 195 13.35 1.66 -14.71
N SER A 196 12.51 1.63 -15.74
CA SER A 196 12.96 1.57 -17.13
C SER A 196 13.67 2.85 -17.54
N LYS A 197 13.11 4.03 -17.25
CA LYS A 197 13.66 5.33 -17.67
C LYS A 197 15.04 5.60 -17.08
N PHE A 198 15.23 5.25 -15.80
CA PHE A 198 16.48 5.51 -15.08
C PHE A 198 17.36 4.27 -14.93
N ASN A 199 16.99 3.15 -15.58
CA ASN A 199 17.75 1.88 -15.54
C ASN A 199 18.05 1.40 -14.10
N LEU A 200 17.06 1.49 -13.21
CA LEU A 200 17.23 1.24 -11.78
C LEU A 200 17.41 -0.24 -11.43
N ASP A 201 17.09 -1.14 -12.34
CA ASP A 201 17.25 -2.59 -12.23
C ASP A 201 18.59 -3.09 -12.77
N SER A 202 19.44 -2.20 -13.30
CA SER A 202 20.76 -2.56 -13.79
C SER A 202 21.61 -3.21 -12.71
N GLY A 203 22.17 -4.39 -13.02
CA GLY A 203 22.98 -5.17 -12.09
C GLY A 203 22.20 -5.82 -10.93
N LYS A 204 20.85 -5.80 -10.97
CA LYS A 204 20.00 -6.49 -9.99
C LYS A 204 19.53 -7.84 -10.52
N SER A 205 19.27 -8.77 -9.61
CA SER A 205 18.59 -10.02 -9.97
C SER A 205 17.18 -9.74 -10.46
N PRO A 206 16.65 -10.51 -11.45
CA PRO A 206 15.28 -10.37 -11.90
C PRO A 206 14.28 -10.50 -10.74
N GLN A 207 13.27 -9.64 -10.74
CA GLN A 207 12.23 -9.72 -9.73
C GLN A 207 11.44 -11.02 -9.87
N GLN A 208 11.29 -11.74 -8.76
CA GLN A 208 10.45 -12.94 -8.68
C GLN A 208 9.12 -12.59 -8.00
N TYR A 209 8.02 -13.10 -8.58
CA TYR A 209 6.68 -12.87 -8.07
C TYR A 209 6.10 -14.19 -7.57
N GLY A 210 5.72 -14.23 -6.30
CA GLY A 210 4.88 -15.30 -5.76
C GLY A 210 3.41 -15.09 -6.20
N ILE A 211 2.74 -16.17 -6.57
CA ILE A 211 1.29 -16.15 -6.83
C ILE A 211 0.61 -16.76 -5.62
N GLY A 212 -0.29 -16.00 -5.00
CA GLY A 212 -1.12 -16.45 -3.89
C GLY A 212 -2.59 -16.49 -4.28
N PHE A 213 -3.30 -17.51 -3.80
CA PHE A 213 -4.75 -17.60 -3.89
C PHE A 213 -5.32 -17.45 -2.48
N LYS A 214 -6.39 -16.69 -2.34
CA LYS A 214 -7.09 -16.52 -1.08
C LYS A 214 -8.58 -16.67 -1.29
N GLU A 215 -9.21 -17.48 -0.45
CA GLU A 215 -10.63 -17.73 -0.45
C GLU A 215 -11.22 -17.44 0.91
N ILE A 216 -12.44 -16.97 0.96
CA ILE A 216 -13.24 -16.82 2.17
C ILE A 216 -14.32 -17.88 2.13
N TRP A 217 -14.34 -18.71 3.18
CA TRP A 217 -15.30 -19.77 3.32
C TRP A 217 -16.25 -19.44 4.47
N GLU A 218 -17.54 -19.49 4.22
CA GLU A 218 -18.56 -19.45 5.25
C GLU A 218 -18.82 -20.88 5.74
N ILE A 219 -18.68 -21.09 7.04
CA ILE A 219 -18.95 -22.38 7.65
C ILE A 219 -20.17 -22.25 8.57
N PRO A 220 -21.02 -23.30 8.68
CA PRO A 220 -22.15 -23.30 9.61
C PRO A 220 -21.68 -23.10 11.06
N GLU A 221 -22.45 -22.37 11.86
CA GLU A 221 -22.13 -22.09 13.27
C GLU A 221 -21.86 -23.36 14.09
N GLU A 222 -22.56 -24.43 13.78
CA GLU A 222 -22.43 -25.77 14.44
C GLU A 222 -21.04 -26.41 14.22
N GLN A 223 -20.26 -25.93 13.26
CA GLN A 223 -18.90 -26.42 12.94
C GLN A 223 -17.79 -25.51 13.44
N HIS A 224 -18.13 -24.44 14.13
CA HIS A 224 -17.18 -23.43 14.64
C HIS A 224 -16.68 -23.76 16.09
#